data_9241a8f4f5d293194d3bab3f9bf0d379
#
_entry.id   9241a8f4f5d293194d3bab3f9bf0d379
#
_cell.length_a   1.000
_cell.length_b   1.000
_cell.length_c   1.000
_cell.angle_alpha   90.00
_cell.angle_beta   90.00
_cell.angle_gamma   90.00
#
_symmetry.space_group_name_H-M   'P 1'
#
loop_
_entity.id
_entity.type
_entity.pdbx_description
1 polymer ?
#
loop_
_entity_poly.entity_id
_entity_poly.type
_entity_poly.pdbx_seq_one_letter_code
_entity_poly.pdbx_strand_id
1 'polypeptide(L)'
;MTANKVIEIIDNLRPNSYDEEIKLKWISTLDGMVRRLVIQQGDAEPYRYPEDMEKELLIPYPFDNAYELYVEAMIDYYNREYDYYNNSVQRFEAAFSEFKKAYIRGHVPHVPEVKK
;
A
#
# COMPACT_ATOMS: atom_id res chain seq x y z
N MET A 1 -7.53 -6.62 3.84
CA MET A 1 -6.47 -6.92 2.85
C MET A 1 -5.16 -7.14 3.57
N THR A 2 -4.48 -8.21 3.30
CA THR A 2 -3.18 -8.50 3.89
C THR A 2 -2.08 -8.27 2.86
N ALA A 3 -0.84 -8.12 3.35
CA ALA A 3 0.30 -7.98 2.46
C ALA A 3 0.44 -9.20 1.55
N ASN A 4 0.22 -10.39 2.10
CA ASN A 4 0.30 -11.61 1.31
C ASN A 4 -0.69 -11.58 0.15
N LYS A 5 -1.90 -11.09 0.38
CA LYS A 5 -2.90 -11.01 -0.67
C LYS A 5 -2.55 -9.98 -1.73
N VAL A 6 -2.03 -8.82 -1.32
CA VAL A 6 -1.59 -7.81 -2.27
C VAL A 6 -0.51 -8.38 -3.19
N ILE A 7 0.47 -9.08 -2.60
CA ILE A 7 1.57 -9.64 -3.37
C ILE A 7 1.06 -10.69 -4.34
N GLU A 8 0.14 -11.54 -3.89
CA GLU A 8 -0.45 -12.55 -4.76
C GLU A 8 -1.14 -11.90 -5.97
N ILE A 9 -1.91 -10.85 -5.73
CA ILE A 9 -2.62 -10.16 -6.79
C ILE A 9 -1.64 -9.54 -7.78
N ILE A 10 -0.63 -8.81 -7.26
CA ILE A 10 0.28 -8.10 -8.16
C ILE A 10 1.15 -9.07 -8.95
N ASP A 11 1.52 -10.19 -8.36
CA ASP A 11 2.33 -11.17 -9.08
C ASP A 11 1.55 -11.81 -10.23
N ASN A 12 0.24 -11.91 -10.11
CA ASN A 12 -0.60 -12.38 -11.19
C ASN A 12 -0.81 -11.33 -12.28
N LEU A 13 -0.96 -10.08 -11.89
CA LEU A 13 -1.27 -9.01 -12.85
C LEU A 13 -0.02 -8.43 -13.50
N ARG A 14 1.08 -8.40 -12.77
CA ARG A 14 2.31 -7.81 -13.27
C ARG A 14 3.48 -8.72 -12.91
N PRO A 15 3.83 -9.68 -13.77
CA PRO A 15 4.94 -10.58 -13.47
C PRO A 15 6.23 -9.82 -13.21
N ASN A 16 6.96 -10.24 -12.19
CA ASN A 16 8.17 -9.55 -11.76
C ASN A 16 9.05 -10.54 -11.02
N SER A 17 10.32 -10.17 -10.83
CA SER A 17 11.30 -11.02 -10.15
C SER A 17 11.68 -10.52 -8.76
N TYR A 18 10.97 -9.54 -8.23
CA TYR A 18 11.23 -9.06 -6.88
C TYR A 18 10.66 -10.03 -5.87
N ASP A 19 11.40 -10.28 -4.78
CA ASP A 19 10.94 -11.26 -3.81
C ASP A 19 9.91 -10.64 -2.87
N GLU A 20 9.31 -11.52 -2.06
CA GLU A 20 8.22 -11.10 -1.18
C GLU A 20 8.67 -10.10 -0.13
N GLU A 21 9.91 -10.25 0.35
CA GLU A 21 10.40 -9.36 1.39
C GLU A 21 10.50 -7.93 0.88
N ILE A 22 10.98 -7.75 -0.35
CA ILE A 22 11.08 -6.43 -0.95
C ILE A 22 9.69 -5.83 -1.14
N LYS A 23 8.75 -6.62 -1.64
CA LYS A 23 7.38 -6.14 -1.85
C LYS A 23 6.70 -5.82 -0.53
N LEU A 24 6.97 -6.60 0.51
CA LEU A 24 6.45 -6.27 1.84
C LEU A 24 7.03 -4.94 2.33
N LYS A 25 8.29 -4.68 2.07
CA LYS A 25 8.88 -3.40 2.45
C LYS A 25 8.14 -2.23 1.80
N TRP A 26 7.81 -2.36 0.53
CA TRP A 26 7.06 -1.30 -0.16
C TRP A 26 5.69 -1.09 0.46
N ILE A 27 4.98 -2.19 0.74
CA ILE A 27 3.66 -2.13 1.37
C ILE A 27 3.76 -1.50 2.75
N SER A 28 4.79 -1.87 3.49
CA SER A 28 5.02 -1.31 4.82
C SER A 28 5.25 0.20 4.76
N THR A 29 5.99 0.64 3.75
CA THR A 29 6.23 2.08 3.57
C THR A 29 4.92 2.82 3.35
N LEU A 30 4.04 2.27 2.53
CA LEU A 30 2.74 2.90 2.29
C LEU A 30 1.92 2.97 3.57
N ASP A 31 1.86 1.88 4.34
CA ASP A 31 1.12 1.91 5.60
C ASP A 31 1.76 2.87 6.60
N GLY A 32 3.07 3.00 6.57
CA GLY A 32 3.74 4.01 7.39
C GLY A 32 3.28 5.42 7.04
N MET A 33 3.15 5.71 5.75
CA MET A 33 2.65 7.01 5.33
C MET A 33 1.19 7.20 5.74
N VAL A 34 0.39 6.16 5.64
CA VAL A 34 -1.01 6.24 6.07
C VAL A 34 -1.07 6.60 7.54
N ARG A 35 -0.28 5.91 8.37
CA ARG A 35 -0.31 6.16 9.81
C ARG A 35 0.15 7.56 10.16
N ARG A 36 1.23 8.03 9.53
CA ARG A 36 1.80 9.32 9.88
C ARG A 36 1.04 10.49 9.26
N LEU A 37 0.57 10.34 8.05
CA LEU A 37 0.07 11.49 7.28
C LEU A 37 -1.45 11.56 7.22
N VAL A 38 -2.14 10.43 7.36
CA VAL A 38 -3.59 10.40 7.23
C VAL A 38 -4.24 10.18 8.59
N ILE A 39 -3.92 9.07 9.25
CA ILE A 39 -4.50 8.74 10.55
C ILE A 39 -3.92 9.62 11.64
N GLN A 40 -2.63 9.88 11.59
CA GLN A 40 -1.92 10.75 12.51
C GLN A 40 -2.01 10.27 13.95
N GLN A 41 -1.91 8.95 14.15
CA GLN A 41 -1.94 8.33 15.46
C GLN A 41 -0.89 7.24 15.54
N GLY A 42 -0.17 7.20 16.66
CA GLY A 42 0.80 6.16 16.92
C GLY A 42 2.06 6.30 16.10
N ASP A 43 2.99 5.41 16.35
CA ASP A 43 4.26 5.38 15.63
C ASP A 43 4.16 4.41 14.47
N ALA A 44 4.82 4.76 13.36
CA ALA A 44 4.90 3.88 12.21
C ALA A 44 6.15 3.02 12.37
N GLU A 45 5.96 1.71 12.40
CA GLU A 45 7.07 0.77 12.49
C GLU A 45 7.04 -0.15 11.28
N PRO A 46 8.23 -0.49 10.73
CA PRO A 46 8.26 -1.36 9.56
C PRO A 46 7.67 -2.73 9.86
N TYR A 47 7.01 -3.32 8.87
CA TYR A 47 6.53 -4.68 8.99
C TYR A 47 7.70 -5.64 8.89
N ARG A 48 7.64 -6.73 9.64
CA ARG A 48 8.68 -7.74 9.67
C ARG A 48 8.34 -8.89 8.75
N TYR A 49 9.35 -9.37 8.03
CA TYR A 49 9.17 -10.50 7.14
C TYR A 49 9.72 -11.76 7.81
N PRO A 50 8.99 -12.87 7.80
CA PRO A 50 7.65 -13.03 7.20
C PRO A 50 6.50 -12.87 8.18
N GLU A 51 6.79 -12.45 9.42
CA GLU A 51 5.83 -12.46 10.50
C GLU A 51 4.58 -11.63 10.20
N ASP A 52 4.76 -10.51 9.50
CA ASP A 52 3.65 -9.57 9.29
C ASP A 52 2.97 -9.73 7.94
N MET A 53 3.26 -10.83 7.21
CA MET A 53 2.67 -11.04 5.88
C MET A 53 1.15 -11.19 5.93
N GLU A 54 0.61 -11.68 7.04
CA GLU A 54 -0.84 -11.85 7.17
C GLU A 54 -1.48 -10.76 8.00
N LYS A 55 -0.74 -9.70 8.27
CA LYS A 55 -1.28 -8.58 9.04
C LYS A 55 -2.31 -7.81 8.21
N GLU A 56 -3.38 -7.38 8.88
CA GLU A 56 -4.39 -6.56 8.21
C GLU A 56 -3.81 -5.18 7.94
N LEU A 57 -3.90 -4.74 6.69
CA LEU A 57 -3.35 -3.45 6.27
C LEU A 57 -4.34 -2.33 6.59
N LEU A 58 -3.83 -1.10 6.61
CA LEU A 58 -4.59 0.03 7.15
C LEU A 58 -5.66 0.58 6.21
N ILE A 59 -5.42 0.55 4.90
CA ILE A 59 -6.39 1.11 3.95
C ILE A 59 -7.48 0.08 3.71
N PRO A 60 -8.75 0.38 4.07
CA PRO A 60 -9.82 -0.60 3.95
C PRO A 60 -10.43 -0.62 2.56
N TYR A 61 -11.17 -1.69 2.29
CA TYR A 61 -12.01 -1.77 1.10
C TYR A 61 -13.00 -0.61 1.14
N PRO A 62 -13.31 0.06 0.04
CA PRO A 62 -12.89 -0.22 -1.34
C PRO A 62 -11.65 0.55 -1.78
N PHE A 63 -10.89 1.11 -0.85
CA PHE A 63 -9.74 1.94 -1.18
C PHE A 63 -8.44 1.15 -1.20
N ASP A 64 -8.49 -0.14 -0.89
CA ASP A 64 -7.28 -0.93 -0.69
C ASP A 64 -6.56 -1.30 -1.98
N ASN A 65 -7.15 -1.02 -3.15
CA ASN A 65 -6.43 -1.19 -4.40
C ASN A 65 -5.21 -0.24 -4.49
N ALA A 66 -5.13 0.74 -3.61
CA ALA A 66 -3.95 1.60 -3.57
C ALA A 66 -2.67 0.81 -3.33
N TYR A 67 -2.75 -0.30 -2.60
CA TYR A 67 -1.56 -1.13 -2.37
C TYR A 67 -1.04 -1.71 -3.68
N GLU A 68 -1.93 -2.25 -4.49
CA GLU A 68 -1.51 -2.85 -5.77
C GLU A 68 -0.92 -1.80 -6.68
N LEU A 69 -1.53 -0.63 -6.72
CA LEU A 69 -1.03 0.45 -7.57
C LEU A 69 0.32 0.95 -7.10
N TYR A 70 0.53 0.99 -5.78
CA TYR A 70 1.80 1.43 -5.25
C TYR A 70 2.90 0.42 -5.57
N VAL A 71 2.63 -0.88 -5.37
CA VAL A 71 3.62 -1.90 -5.67
C VAL A 71 3.95 -1.91 -7.16
N GLU A 72 2.95 -1.75 -8.02
CA GLU A 72 3.20 -1.66 -9.46
C GLU A 72 4.10 -0.49 -9.80
N ALA A 73 3.85 0.66 -9.17
CA ALA A 73 4.70 1.83 -9.41
C ALA A 73 6.13 1.57 -8.95
N MET A 74 6.33 0.86 -7.85
CA MET A 74 7.67 0.54 -7.39
C MET A 74 8.37 -0.43 -8.34
N ILE A 75 7.64 -1.42 -8.87
CA ILE A 75 8.19 -2.33 -9.86
C ILE A 75 8.68 -1.55 -11.07
N ASP A 76 7.84 -0.65 -11.59
CA ASP A 76 8.22 0.16 -12.75
C ASP A 76 9.44 1.02 -12.47
N TYR A 77 9.48 1.63 -11.28
CA TYR A 77 10.57 2.49 -10.91
C TYR A 77 11.90 1.72 -10.84
N TYR A 78 11.90 0.58 -10.16
CA TYR A 78 13.12 -0.19 -9.99
C TYR A 78 13.51 -0.96 -11.24
N ASN A 79 12.56 -1.22 -12.14
CA ASN A 79 12.86 -1.73 -13.47
C ASN A 79 13.39 -0.65 -14.41
N ARG A 80 13.40 0.61 -13.95
CA ARG A 80 13.82 1.77 -14.74
C ARG A 80 12.94 1.98 -15.97
N GLU A 81 11.68 1.59 -15.87
CA GLU A 81 10.70 1.84 -16.91
C GLU A 81 9.93 3.10 -16.56
N TYR A 82 10.58 4.24 -16.76
CA TYR A 82 10.09 5.50 -16.22
C TYR A 82 8.81 6.00 -16.89
N ASP A 83 8.59 5.66 -18.15
CA ASP A 83 7.32 6.01 -18.79
C ASP A 83 6.17 5.26 -18.13
N TYR A 84 6.35 3.95 -17.86
CA TYR A 84 5.35 3.20 -17.15
C TYR A 84 5.21 3.70 -15.72
N TYR A 85 6.31 4.05 -15.08
CA TYR A 85 6.27 4.57 -13.72
C TYR A 85 5.43 5.84 -13.63
N ASN A 86 5.61 6.77 -14.59
CA ASN A 86 4.84 8.01 -14.57
C ASN A 86 3.35 7.73 -14.60
N ASN A 87 2.91 6.73 -15.39
CA ASN A 87 1.51 6.36 -15.45
C ASN A 87 1.05 5.66 -14.19
N SER A 88 1.83 4.70 -13.68
CA SER A 88 1.40 3.93 -12.52
C SER A 88 1.39 4.76 -11.24
N VAL A 89 2.36 5.69 -11.10
CA VAL A 89 2.38 6.53 -9.90
C VAL A 89 1.20 7.52 -9.93
N GLN A 90 0.79 7.98 -11.09
CA GLN A 90 -0.38 8.85 -11.18
C GLN A 90 -1.65 8.10 -10.77
N ARG A 91 -1.78 6.84 -11.20
CA ARG A 91 -2.93 6.04 -10.78
C ARG A 91 -2.91 5.81 -9.27
N PHE A 92 -1.73 5.54 -8.71
CA PHE A 92 -1.61 5.39 -7.27
C PHE A 92 -2.01 6.67 -6.55
N GLU A 93 -1.48 7.81 -7.01
CA GLU A 93 -1.78 9.07 -6.34
C GLU A 93 -3.26 9.41 -6.37
N ALA A 94 -3.94 9.09 -7.47
CA ALA A 94 -5.37 9.30 -7.56
C ALA A 94 -6.12 8.43 -6.54
N ALA A 95 -5.74 7.14 -6.45
CA ALA A 95 -6.39 6.24 -5.51
C ALA A 95 -6.12 6.65 -4.06
N PHE A 96 -4.90 7.05 -3.78
CA PHE A 96 -4.53 7.45 -2.42
C PHE A 96 -5.25 8.74 -2.03
N SER A 97 -5.39 9.66 -2.97
CA SER A 97 -6.11 10.91 -2.73
C SER A 97 -7.58 10.63 -2.40
N GLU A 98 -8.20 9.69 -3.10
CA GLU A 98 -9.59 9.34 -2.81
C GLU A 98 -9.73 8.76 -1.40
N PHE A 99 -8.79 7.92 -1.00
CA PHE A 99 -8.81 7.40 0.37
C PHE A 99 -8.66 8.53 1.39
N LYS A 100 -7.70 9.44 1.17
CA LYS A 100 -7.48 10.53 2.12
C LYS A 100 -8.71 11.41 2.24
N LYS A 101 -9.35 11.74 1.13
CA LYS A 101 -10.55 12.56 1.15
C LYS A 101 -11.68 11.88 1.92
N ALA A 102 -11.88 10.59 1.66
CA ALA A 102 -12.92 9.84 2.35
C ALA A 102 -12.64 9.77 3.85
N TYR A 103 -11.39 9.57 4.22
CA TYR A 103 -11.03 9.49 5.63
C TYR A 103 -11.29 10.82 6.33
N ILE A 104 -10.87 11.92 5.71
CA ILE A 104 -11.03 13.25 6.31
C ILE A 104 -12.52 13.58 6.47
N ARG A 105 -13.36 13.15 5.53
CA ARG A 105 -14.81 13.40 5.60
C ARG A 105 -15.54 12.45 6.54
N GLY A 106 -14.83 11.51 7.15
CA GLY A 106 -15.47 10.53 8.01
C GLY A 106 -16.24 9.46 7.26
N HIS A 107 -15.98 9.27 5.97
CA HIS A 107 -16.69 8.29 5.15
C HIS A 107 -15.99 6.93 5.09
N VAL A 108 -14.86 6.78 5.77
CA VAL A 108 -14.14 5.52 5.83
C VAL A 108 -14.62 4.78 7.08
N PRO A 109 -14.99 3.50 6.94
CA PRO A 109 -15.33 2.73 8.13
C PRO A 109 -14.08 2.50 8.98
N HIS A 110 -14.23 1.74 10.02
CA HIS A 110 -13.14 1.48 10.96
C HIS A 110 -11.84 1.13 10.23
N VAL A 111 -10.76 1.80 10.61
CA VAL A 111 -9.43 1.53 10.08
C VAL A 111 -8.71 0.65 11.10
N PRO A 112 -8.15 -0.51 10.66
CA PRO A 112 -7.48 -1.41 11.60
C PRO A 112 -6.34 -0.71 12.32
N GLU A 113 -6.15 -1.08 13.57
CA GLU A 113 -5.00 -0.67 14.37
C GLU A 113 -4.89 0.82 14.64
N VAL A 114 -6.01 1.52 14.64
CA VAL A 114 -6.00 2.94 15.00
C VAL A 114 -5.98 3.13 16.51
N LYS A 115 -5.99 2.08 17.28
CA LYS A 115 -6.05 2.17 18.72
C LYS A 115 -4.77 2.71 19.33
N LYS A 116 -4.93 3.37 20.44
CA LYS A 116 -3.81 3.89 21.20
C LYS A 116 -3.05 2.80 21.86
#